data_722b18cb7caf1d38150694571ef81929
#
_entry.id   722b18cb7caf1d38150694571ef81929
#
_cell.length_a   1.000
_cell.length_b   1.000
_cell.length_c   1.000
_cell.angle_alpha   90.00
_cell.angle_beta   90.00
_cell.angle_gamma   90.00
#
_symmetry.space_group_name_H-M   'P 1'
#
loop_
_entity.id
_entity.type
_entity.pdbx_description
1 polymer ?
#
loop_
_entity_poly.entity_id
_entity_poly.type
_entity_poly.pdbx_seq_one_letter_code
_entity_poly.pdbx_strand_id
1 'polypeptide(L)'
;EWITLSKVTIVPFYDRTGLIYETLGTLNEAIGQEILITIIVVLIMVMHLRSGIVISSMLPLAVLLCFVAMKLFNVQANIVALSGIVIAIGTIVDMGVVICENILKHLDQADPSEPKLEVVHRAASEVGSAVLTAVLTTIVSFLPVFTMIGAEGKLFKPLAFTKTFALLASIILALTVLPPLAHALFCPKERRNEGKWVVNALLIV
;
A
#
# COMPACT_ATOMS: atom_id res chain seq x y z
N GLU A 1 -8.30 9.89 -69.70
CA GLU A 1 -7.98 9.19 -68.45
C GLU A 1 -8.37 10.07 -67.31
N TRP A 2 -9.53 9.79 -66.71
CA TRP A 2 -10.00 10.50 -65.51
C TRP A 2 -9.65 9.67 -64.27
N ILE A 3 -8.42 9.81 -63.75
CA ILE A 3 -8.05 9.29 -62.45
C ILE A 3 -8.40 10.37 -61.44
N THR A 4 -9.60 10.33 -60.94
CA THR A 4 -9.95 11.09 -59.75
C THR A 4 -9.25 10.44 -58.55
N LEU A 5 -8.17 11.05 -58.08
CA LEU A 5 -7.56 10.72 -56.79
C LEU A 5 -8.59 11.08 -55.70
N SER A 6 -9.47 10.14 -55.41
CA SER A 6 -10.37 10.28 -54.27
C SER A 6 -9.54 10.18 -52.98
N LYS A 7 -9.33 11.32 -52.34
CA LYS A 7 -8.69 11.41 -51.02
C LYS A 7 -9.65 10.82 -50.01
N VAL A 8 -9.45 9.57 -49.62
CA VAL A 8 -10.21 8.94 -48.55
C VAL A 8 -9.74 9.55 -47.24
N THR A 9 -10.62 10.28 -46.58
CA THR A 9 -10.35 10.83 -45.21
C THR A 9 -11.09 9.97 -44.19
N ILE A 10 -10.36 9.41 -43.23
CA ILE A 10 -10.95 8.67 -42.15
C ILE A 10 -11.40 9.70 -41.08
N VAL A 11 -12.71 9.86 -40.91
CA VAL A 11 -13.29 10.70 -39.86
C VAL A 11 -13.73 9.79 -38.76
N PRO A 12 -13.14 9.91 -37.55
CA PRO A 12 -13.57 9.09 -36.40
C PRO A 12 -15.00 9.50 -36.03
N PHE A 13 -15.91 8.55 -36.08
CA PHE A 13 -17.31 8.75 -35.72
C PHE A 13 -17.52 8.74 -34.19
N TYR A 14 -16.67 8.00 -33.47
CA TYR A 14 -16.72 7.89 -32.01
C TYR A 14 -15.31 7.75 -31.48
N ASP A 15 -14.92 8.70 -30.64
CA ASP A 15 -13.62 8.71 -29.94
C ASP A 15 -13.86 8.57 -28.44
N ARG A 16 -13.32 7.50 -27.85
CA ARG A 16 -13.38 7.22 -26.41
C ARG A 16 -12.24 7.88 -25.63
N THR A 17 -11.29 8.48 -26.30
CA THR A 17 -10.09 9.02 -25.67
C THR A 17 -10.41 10.07 -24.64
N GLY A 18 -11.36 10.96 -24.91
CA GLY A 18 -11.84 11.97 -23.97
C GLY A 18 -12.41 11.36 -22.69
N LEU A 19 -13.29 10.36 -22.82
CA LEU A 19 -13.89 9.66 -21.70
C LEU A 19 -12.83 8.91 -20.85
N ILE A 20 -11.83 8.33 -21.49
CA ILE A 20 -10.74 7.64 -20.79
C ILE A 20 -9.93 8.64 -19.96
N TYR A 21 -9.56 9.79 -20.51
CA TYR A 21 -8.82 10.82 -19.78
C TYR A 21 -9.63 11.40 -18.63
N GLU A 22 -10.90 11.69 -18.82
CA GLU A 22 -11.79 12.17 -17.77
C GLU A 22 -11.91 11.17 -16.63
N THR A 23 -12.11 9.89 -16.95
CA THR A 23 -12.22 8.83 -15.93
C THR A 23 -10.91 8.61 -15.18
N LEU A 24 -9.77 8.64 -15.88
CA LEU A 24 -8.46 8.56 -15.24
C LEU A 24 -8.19 9.78 -14.35
N GLY A 25 -8.59 10.97 -14.79
CA GLY A 25 -8.51 12.20 -13.99
C GLY A 25 -9.30 12.08 -12.69
N THR A 26 -10.58 11.70 -12.78
CA THR A 26 -11.46 11.48 -11.62
C THR A 26 -10.87 10.43 -10.65
N LEU A 27 -10.32 9.35 -11.18
CA LEU A 27 -9.74 8.29 -10.36
C LEU A 27 -8.45 8.74 -9.64
N ASN A 28 -7.61 9.52 -10.33
CA ASN A 28 -6.41 10.09 -9.72
C ASN A 28 -6.75 11.08 -8.60
N GLU A 29 -7.77 11.91 -8.79
CA GLU A 29 -8.30 12.79 -7.74
C GLU A 29 -8.86 11.99 -6.57
N ALA A 30 -9.62 10.91 -6.83
CA ALA A 30 -10.18 10.04 -5.81
C ALA A 30 -9.09 9.39 -4.96
N ILE A 31 -8.01 8.85 -5.58
CA ILE A 31 -6.87 8.29 -4.86
C ILE A 31 -6.19 9.36 -3.99
N GLY A 32 -5.97 10.55 -4.54
CA GLY A 32 -5.36 11.65 -3.81
C GLY A 32 -6.19 12.10 -2.61
N GLN A 33 -7.51 12.24 -2.78
CA GLN A 33 -8.45 12.58 -1.71
C GLN A 33 -8.52 11.48 -0.64
N GLU A 34 -8.55 10.20 -1.04
CA GLU A 34 -8.59 9.08 -0.12
C GLU A 34 -7.32 9.02 0.75
N ILE A 35 -6.15 9.16 0.15
CA ILE A 35 -4.88 9.23 0.88
C ILE A 35 -4.89 10.42 1.86
N LEU A 36 -5.33 11.60 1.43
CA LEU A 36 -5.38 12.79 2.27
C LEU A 36 -6.33 12.59 3.46
N ILE A 37 -7.56 12.14 3.21
CA ILE A 37 -8.57 11.90 4.26
C ILE A 37 -8.05 10.85 5.24
N THR A 38 -7.47 9.78 4.74
CA THR A 38 -6.91 8.71 5.56
C THR A 38 -5.78 9.21 6.45
N ILE A 39 -4.88 10.04 5.94
CA ILE A 39 -3.81 10.67 6.74
C ILE A 39 -4.41 11.51 7.86
N ILE A 40 -5.42 12.33 7.57
CA ILE A 40 -6.08 13.18 8.57
C ILE A 40 -6.74 12.31 9.65
N VAL A 41 -7.48 11.28 9.25
CA VAL A 41 -8.14 10.35 10.19
C VAL A 41 -7.11 9.64 11.08
N VAL A 42 -6.04 9.12 10.52
CA VAL A 42 -4.95 8.47 11.27
C VAL A 42 -4.32 9.43 12.28
N LEU A 43 -4.04 10.67 11.88
CA LEU A 43 -3.47 11.68 12.77
C LEU A 43 -4.40 12.00 13.96
N ILE A 44 -5.71 12.04 13.72
CA ILE A 44 -6.72 12.29 14.75
C ILE A 44 -6.86 11.07 15.67
N MET A 45 -6.97 9.86 15.10
CA MET A 45 -7.24 8.63 15.85
C MET A 45 -6.07 8.22 16.75
N VAL A 46 -4.86 8.30 16.22
CA VAL A 46 -3.66 7.86 16.96
C VAL A 46 -3.23 8.86 18.03
N MET A 47 -3.75 10.11 18.03
CA MET A 47 -3.47 11.18 19.02
C MET A 47 -1.97 11.49 19.22
N HIS A 48 -1.07 10.83 18.50
CA HIS A 48 0.38 10.97 18.56
C HIS A 48 0.91 11.35 17.19
N LEU A 49 1.32 12.58 16.99
CA LEU A 49 1.78 13.09 15.71
C LEU A 49 2.90 12.24 15.08
N ARG A 50 3.83 11.75 15.91
CA ARG A 50 4.94 10.90 15.44
C ARG A 50 4.47 9.58 14.85
N SER A 51 3.52 8.92 15.51
CA SER A 51 2.94 7.66 15.04
C SER A 51 2.12 7.86 13.78
N GLY A 52 1.33 8.94 13.73
CA GLY A 52 0.57 9.31 12.54
C GLY A 52 1.46 9.53 11.32
N ILE A 53 2.62 10.17 11.47
CA ILE A 53 3.60 10.34 10.39
C ILE A 53 4.16 8.99 9.92
N VAL A 54 4.50 8.08 10.85
CA VAL A 54 5.00 6.74 10.50
C VAL A 54 3.97 5.99 9.65
N ILE A 55 2.73 5.90 10.14
CA ILE A 55 1.65 5.18 9.46
C ILE A 55 1.33 5.83 8.10
N SER A 56 1.22 7.16 8.08
CA SER A 56 0.91 7.91 6.85
C SER A 56 1.99 7.75 5.77
N SER A 57 3.26 7.60 6.16
CA SER A 57 4.36 7.38 5.21
C SER A 57 4.30 6.01 4.53
N MET A 58 3.65 5.02 5.15
CA MET A 58 3.47 3.68 4.60
C MET A 58 2.55 3.67 3.37
N LEU A 59 1.53 4.56 3.35
CA LEU A 59 0.54 4.60 2.26
C LEU A 59 1.16 4.86 0.88
N PRO A 60 1.85 6.00 0.66
CA PRO A 60 2.43 6.26 -0.64
C PRO A 60 3.49 5.23 -1.02
N LEU A 61 4.22 4.70 -0.03
CA LEU A 61 5.24 3.68 -0.28
C LEU A 61 4.61 2.35 -0.71
N ALA A 62 3.50 1.92 -0.09
CA ALA A 62 2.77 0.71 -0.49
C ALA A 62 2.17 0.84 -1.89
N VAL A 63 1.60 2.00 -2.21
CA VAL A 63 1.06 2.29 -3.54
C VAL A 63 2.16 2.27 -4.60
N LEU A 64 3.31 2.88 -4.33
CA LEU A 64 4.46 2.84 -5.25
C LEU A 64 4.97 1.41 -5.46
N LEU A 65 5.09 0.62 -4.40
CA LEU A 65 5.50 -0.77 -4.50
C LEU A 65 4.48 -1.62 -5.27
N CYS A 66 3.18 -1.33 -5.11
CA CYS A 66 2.13 -1.94 -5.91
C CYS A 66 2.29 -1.62 -7.41
N PHE A 67 2.57 -0.38 -7.79
CA PHE A 67 2.84 -0.02 -9.18
C PHE A 67 4.09 -0.70 -9.74
N VAL A 68 5.13 -0.86 -8.94
CA VAL A 68 6.33 -1.63 -9.33
C VAL A 68 5.95 -3.08 -9.60
N ALA A 69 5.16 -3.70 -8.73
CA ALA A 69 4.68 -5.07 -8.91
C ALA A 69 3.81 -5.19 -10.17
N MET A 70 2.87 -4.26 -10.41
CA MET A 70 2.06 -4.23 -11.63
C MET A 70 2.94 -4.19 -12.89
N LYS A 71 4.00 -3.39 -12.88
CA LYS A 71 4.94 -3.31 -14.00
C LYS A 71 5.70 -4.62 -14.20
N LEU A 72 6.17 -5.26 -13.13
CA LEU A 72 6.91 -6.52 -13.20
C LEU A 72 6.05 -7.68 -13.73
N PHE A 73 4.77 -7.71 -13.35
CA PHE A 73 3.83 -8.75 -13.77
C PHE A 73 3.02 -8.38 -15.03
N ASN A 74 3.36 -7.26 -15.71
CA ASN A 74 2.68 -6.78 -16.91
C ASN A 74 1.16 -6.59 -16.73
N VAL A 75 0.72 -6.19 -15.53
CA VAL A 75 -0.67 -5.83 -15.26
C VAL A 75 -0.92 -4.41 -15.71
N GLN A 76 -1.86 -4.24 -16.64
CA GLN A 76 -2.20 -2.92 -17.18
C GLN A 76 -2.88 -2.05 -16.11
N ALA A 77 -2.43 -0.80 -15.99
CA ALA A 77 -3.04 0.19 -15.11
C ALA A 77 -4.32 0.76 -15.77
N ASN A 78 -5.37 -0.03 -15.80
CA ASN A 78 -6.70 0.41 -16.21
C ASN A 78 -7.54 0.86 -15.00
N ILE A 79 -8.70 1.45 -15.26
CA ILE A 79 -9.61 1.97 -14.23
C ILE A 79 -9.93 0.92 -13.16
N VAL A 80 -10.19 -0.31 -13.58
CA VAL A 80 -10.54 -1.41 -12.66
C VAL A 80 -9.34 -1.84 -11.81
N ALA A 81 -8.14 -1.87 -12.40
CA ALA A 81 -6.90 -2.13 -11.66
C ALA A 81 -6.64 -1.05 -10.61
N LEU A 82 -6.77 0.23 -10.97
CA LEU A 82 -6.58 1.34 -10.04
C LEU A 82 -7.62 1.35 -8.92
N SER A 83 -8.87 0.98 -9.19
CA SER A 83 -9.90 0.78 -8.15
C SER A 83 -9.49 -0.30 -7.13
N GLY A 84 -8.73 -1.32 -7.55
CA GLY A 84 -8.16 -2.32 -6.64
C GLY A 84 -7.19 -1.73 -5.61
N ILE A 85 -6.40 -0.71 -6.01
CA ILE A 85 -5.52 0.03 -5.09
C ILE A 85 -6.34 0.83 -4.09
N VAL A 86 -7.35 1.57 -4.56
CA VAL A 86 -8.26 2.35 -3.71
C VAL A 86 -8.86 1.47 -2.61
N ILE A 87 -9.43 0.32 -2.98
CA ILE A 87 -10.01 -0.63 -2.02
C ILE A 87 -8.96 -1.18 -1.03
N ALA A 88 -7.70 -1.29 -1.44
CA ALA A 88 -6.64 -1.80 -0.58
C ALA A 88 -6.12 -0.77 0.44
N ILE A 89 -6.26 0.54 0.20
CA ILE A 89 -5.73 1.61 1.05
C ILE A 89 -6.20 1.47 2.50
N GLY A 90 -7.49 1.23 2.73
CA GLY A 90 -8.03 1.01 4.07
C GLY A 90 -7.31 -0.12 4.82
N THR A 91 -7.16 -1.28 4.17
CA THR A 91 -6.47 -2.44 4.78
C THR A 91 -4.99 -2.17 5.03
N ILE A 92 -4.32 -1.39 4.17
CA ILE A 92 -2.91 -0.99 4.34
C ILE A 92 -2.76 -0.17 5.62
N VAL A 93 -3.66 0.78 5.84
CA VAL A 93 -3.66 1.67 7.01
C VAL A 93 -3.91 0.88 8.28
N ASP A 94 -4.91 0.01 8.28
CA ASP A 94 -5.25 -0.80 9.46
C ASP A 94 -4.06 -1.61 9.96
N MET A 95 -3.29 -2.21 9.06
CA MET A 95 -2.06 -2.92 9.42
C MET A 95 -1.02 -2.00 10.06
N GLY A 96 -0.82 -0.81 9.48
CA GLY A 96 0.09 0.18 10.04
C GLY A 96 -0.32 0.64 11.43
N VAL A 97 -1.61 0.90 11.64
CA VAL A 97 -2.17 1.31 12.93
C VAL A 97 -1.97 0.22 13.97
N VAL A 98 -2.36 -1.02 13.69
CA VAL A 98 -2.28 -2.14 14.64
C VAL A 98 -0.85 -2.38 15.11
N ILE A 99 0.12 -2.42 14.20
CA ILE A 99 1.53 -2.65 14.55
C ILE A 99 2.09 -1.45 15.33
N CYS A 100 1.80 -0.22 14.89
CA CYS A 100 2.31 0.98 15.51
C CYS A 100 1.74 1.16 16.92
N GLU A 101 0.45 0.92 17.12
CA GLU A 101 -0.21 0.98 18.43
C GLU A 101 0.36 -0.06 19.40
N ASN A 102 0.57 -1.30 18.94
CA ASN A 102 1.18 -2.33 19.77
C ASN A 102 2.63 -1.96 20.17
N ILE A 103 3.41 -1.40 19.23
CA ILE A 103 4.77 -0.90 19.55
C ILE A 103 4.70 0.19 20.63
N LEU A 104 3.81 1.17 20.49
CA LEU A 104 3.67 2.23 21.50
C LEU A 104 3.28 1.68 22.86
N LYS A 105 2.30 0.79 22.91
CA LYS A 105 1.85 0.15 24.14
C LYS A 105 2.99 -0.58 24.86
N HIS A 106 3.82 -1.32 24.12
CA HIS A 106 4.97 -1.99 24.71
C HIS A 106 6.05 -1.01 25.16
N LEU A 107 6.29 0.06 24.42
CA LEU A 107 7.25 1.10 24.81
C LEU A 107 6.82 1.85 26.07
N ASP A 108 5.51 2.07 26.28
CA ASP A 108 4.96 2.71 27.48
C ASP A 108 5.02 1.81 28.70
N GLN A 109 4.99 0.48 28.52
CA GLN A 109 5.04 -0.53 29.58
C GLN A 109 6.44 -1.07 29.85
N ALA A 110 7.41 -0.75 28.99
CA ALA A 110 8.76 -1.27 29.10
C ALA A 110 9.52 -0.65 30.28
N ASP A 111 10.38 -1.46 30.90
CA ASP A 111 11.28 -1.01 31.95
C ASP A 111 12.30 0.01 31.36
N PRO A 112 12.63 1.11 32.08
CA PRO A 112 13.62 2.07 31.62
C PRO A 112 15.01 1.49 31.32
N SER A 113 15.32 0.31 31.86
CA SER A 113 16.58 -0.41 31.67
C SER A 113 16.58 -1.33 30.43
N GLU A 114 15.40 -1.59 29.83
CA GLU A 114 15.27 -2.52 28.71
C GLU A 114 15.66 -1.84 27.40
N PRO A 115 16.47 -2.50 26.51
CA PRO A 115 16.80 -1.96 25.21
C PRO A 115 15.53 -1.74 24.36
N LYS A 116 15.27 -0.51 23.95
CA LYS A 116 14.04 -0.15 23.23
C LYS A 116 13.90 -0.83 21.90
N LEU A 117 15.02 -1.20 21.26
CA LEU A 117 15.03 -1.98 20.02
C LEU A 117 14.40 -3.37 20.22
N GLU A 118 14.73 -4.03 21.34
CA GLU A 118 14.19 -5.34 21.67
C GLU A 118 12.70 -5.27 21.97
N VAL A 119 12.27 -4.22 22.65
CA VAL A 119 10.85 -3.93 22.92
C VAL A 119 10.08 -3.76 21.62
N VAL A 120 10.59 -2.95 20.69
CA VAL A 120 9.96 -2.72 19.38
C VAL A 120 9.88 -4.02 18.56
N HIS A 121 10.97 -4.80 18.55
CA HIS A 121 10.99 -6.08 17.84
C HIS A 121 9.98 -7.08 18.42
N ARG A 122 9.93 -7.22 19.75
CA ARG A 122 8.97 -8.09 20.45
C ARG A 122 7.53 -7.67 20.14
N ALA A 123 7.22 -6.37 20.24
CA ALA A 123 5.90 -5.85 19.97
C ALA A 123 5.46 -6.07 18.48
N ALA A 124 6.35 -5.83 17.54
CA ALA A 124 6.05 -6.05 16.11
C ALA A 124 5.86 -7.55 15.81
N SER A 125 6.67 -8.42 16.39
CA SER A 125 6.59 -9.87 16.20
C SER A 125 5.31 -10.48 16.78
N GLU A 126 4.83 -9.96 17.91
CA GLU A 126 3.61 -10.44 18.57
C GLU A 126 2.38 -10.30 17.66
N VAL A 127 2.19 -9.15 17.04
CA VAL A 127 1.04 -8.92 16.16
C VAL A 127 1.32 -9.33 14.72
N GLY A 128 2.57 -9.52 14.35
CA GLY A 128 2.99 -9.83 12.98
C GLY A 128 2.31 -11.08 12.42
N SER A 129 2.21 -12.15 13.20
CA SER A 129 1.54 -13.39 12.80
C SER A 129 0.03 -13.21 12.58
N ALA A 130 -0.62 -12.43 13.43
CA ALA A 130 -2.05 -12.13 13.30
C ALA A 130 -2.33 -11.29 12.05
N VAL A 131 -1.54 -10.24 11.84
CA VAL A 131 -1.61 -9.38 10.64
C VAL A 131 -1.37 -10.20 9.38
N LEU A 132 -0.33 -11.03 9.35
CA LEU A 132 -0.03 -11.90 8.22
C LEU A 132 -1.21 -12.84 7.91
N THR A 133 -1.78 -13.48 8.92
CA THR A 133 -2.92 -14.39 8.77
C THR A 133 -4.16 -13.65 8.22
N ALA A 134 -4.47 -12.47 8.74
CA ALA A 134 -5.60 -11.67 8.29
C ALA A 134 -5.48 -11.30 6.80
N VAL A 135 -4.29 -10.84 6.40
CA VAL A 135 -4.06 -10.44 5.00
C VAL A 135 -4.03 -11.65 4.07
N LEU A 136 -3.39 -12.75 4.47
CA LEU A 136 -3.40 -13.98 3.67
C LEU A 136 -4.83 -14.52 3.50
N THR A 137 -5.66 -14.47 4.52
CA THR A 137 -7.07 -14.82 4.43
C THR A 137 -7.81 -13.95 3.42
N THR A 138 -7.53 -12.65 3.43
CA THR A 138 -8.10 -11.71 2.44
C THR A 138 -7.63 -12.05 1.02
N ILE A 139 -6.33 -12.35 0.81
CA ILE A 139 -5.79 -12.74 -0.50
C ILE A 139 -6.44 -14.04 -0.98
N VAL A 140 -6.56 -15.04 -0.11
CA VAL A 140 -7.20 -16.33 -0.42
C VAL A 140 -8.67 -16.13 -0.84
N SER A 141 -9.39 -15.19 -0.24
CA SER A 141 -10.77 -14.86 -0.60
C SER A 141 -10.89 -14.34 -2.05
N PHE A 142 -9.81 -13.81 -2.64
CA PHE A 142 -9.78 -13.38 -4.04
C PHE A 142 -9.40 -14.47 -5.03
N LEU A 143 -8.93 -15.65 -4.57
CA LEU A 143 -8.55 -16.76 -5.48
C LEU A 143 -9.66 -17.13 -6.48
N PRO A 144 -10.95 -17.18 -6.12
CA PRO A 144 -12.00 -17.50 -7.08
C PRO A 144 -12.09 -16.53 -8.25
N VAL A 145 -11.71 -15.25 -8.05
CA VAL A 145 -11.71 -14.22 -9.11
C VAL A 145 -10.70 -14.55 -10.21
N PHE A 146 -9.59 -15.17 -9.88
CA PHE A 146 -8.57 -15.56 -10.87
C PHE A 146 -9.03 -16.73 -11.77
N THR A 147 -10.01 -17.51 -11.34
CA THR A 147 -10.58 -18.61 -12.12
C THR A 147 -11.72 -18.15 -13.06
N MET A 148 -12.22 -16.94 -12.91
CA MET A 148 -13.26 -16.37 -13.76
C MET A 148 -12.81 -16.33 -15.22
N ILE A 149 -13.73 -16.68 -16.13
CA ILE A 149 -13.52 -16.69 -17.59
C ILE A 149 -14.47 -15.73 -18.29
N GLY A 150 -14.20 -15.44 -19.55
CA GLY A 150 -15.06 -14.55 -20.36
C GLY A 150 -14.94 -13.07 -20.00
N ALA A 151 -16.02 -12.32 -20.16
CA ALA A 151 -16.07 -10.87 -19.95
C ALA A 151 -15.83 -10.49 -18.48
N GLU A 152 -16.40 -11.24 -17.53
CA GLU A 152 -16.25 -11.02 -16.10
C GLU A 152 -14.78 -11.20 -15.66
N GLY A 153 -14.11 -12.26 -16.15
CA GLY A 153 -12.70 -12.47 -15.85
C GLY A 153 -11.81 -11.35 -16.38
N LYS A 154 -12.08 -10.83 -17.58
CA LYS A 154 -11.33 -9.68 -18.14
C LYS A 154 -11.51 -8.41 -17.31
N LEU A 155 -12.68 -8.24 -16.68
CA LEU A 155 -13.00 -7.08 -15.86
C LEU A 155 -12.39 -7.20 -14.46
N PHE A 156 -12.58 -8.31 -13.76
CA PHE A 156 -12.24 -8.44 -12.34
C PHE A 156 -10.82 -8.94 -12.06
N LYS A 157 -10.17 -9.66 -12.98
CA LYS A 157 -8.77 -10.10 -12.77
C LYS A 157 -7.79 -8.96 -12.52
N PRO A 158 -7.80 -7.84 -13.28
CA PRO A 158 -6.92 -6.71 -13.00
C PRO A 158 -7.10 -6.15 -11.58
N LEU A 159 -8.34 -6.03 -11.10
CA LEU A 159 -8.66 -5.59 -9.74
C LEU A 159 -8.09 -6.56 -8.69
N ALA A 160 -8.28 -7.86 -8.89
CA ALA A 160 -7.78 -8.89 -7.97
C ALA A 160 -6.25 -8.88 -7.90
N PHE A 161 -5.56 -8.73 -9.04
CA PHE A 161 -4.10 -8.61 -9.08
C PHE A 161 -3.61 -7.39 -8.31
N THR A 162 -4.16 -6.21 -8.60
CA THR A 162 -3.70 -4.98 -7.96
C THR A 162 -3.99 -4.96 -6.47
N LYS A 163 -5.17 -5.41 -6.04
CA LYS A 163 -5.48 -5.55 -4.62
C LYS A 163 -4.52 -6.52 -3.93
N THR A 164 -4.24 -7.66 -4.54
CA THR A 164 -3.30 -8.66 -4.00
C THR A 164 -1.89 -8.07 -3.90
N PHE A 165 -1.41 -7.35 -4.93
CA PHE A 165 -0.09 -6.71 -4.89
C PHE A 165 0.00 -5.63 -3.83
N ALA A 166 -1.04 -4.81 -3.68
CA ALA A 166 -1.09 -3.78 -2.65
C ALA A 166 -1.05 -4.38 -1.24
N LEU A 167 -1.78 -5.48 -1.01
CA LEU A 167 -1.77 -6.21 0.26
C LEU A 167 -0.42 -6.87 0.54
N LEU A 168 0.21 -7.50 -0.45
CA LEU A 168 1.55 -8.08 -0.28
C LEU A 168 2.60 -6.99 -0.02
N ALA A 169 2.54 -5.87 -0.75
CA ALA A 169 3.39 -4.73 -0.52
C ALA A 169 3.25 -4.19 0.90
N SER A 170 2.02 -4.08 1.40
CA SER A 170 1.76 -3.58 2.75
C SER A 170 2.30 -4.49 3.85
N ILE A 171 2.18 -5.82 3.71
CA ILE A 171 2.79 -6.78 4.66
C ILE A 171 4.31 -6.59 4.69
N ILE A 172 4.96 -6.56 3.52
CA ILE A 172 6.40 -6.38 3.44
C ILE A 172 6.80 -5.09 4.17
N LEU A 173 6.13 -3.98 3.87
CA LEU A 173 6.43 -2.70 4.50
C LEU A 173 6.13 -2.69 6.01
N ALA A 174 5.01 -3.26 6.41
CA ALA A 174 4.58 -3.30 7.80
C ALA A 174 5.52 -4.11 8.69
N LEU A 175 6.09 -5.20 8.17
CA LEU A 175 7.00 -6.05 8.94
C LEU A 175 8.47 -5.63 8.81
N THR A 176 8.89 -5.03 7.69
CA THR A 176 10.31 -4.69 7.46
C THR A 176 10.63 -3.22 7.66
N VAL A 177 9.77 -2.31 7.23
CA VAL A 177 10.03 -0.85 7.24
C VAL A 177 9.44 -0.17 8.47
N LEU A 178 8.24 -0.58 8.89
CA LEU A 178 7.55 0.10 9.99
C LEU A 178 8.28 -0.04 11.33
N PRO A 179 8.76 -1.22 11.80
CA PRO A 179 9.43 -1.34 13.08
C PRO A 179 10.71 -0.50 13.18
N PRO A 180 11.63 -0.52 12.19
CA PRO A 180 12.79 0.36 12.19
C PRO A 180 12.43 1.86 12.19
N LEU A 181 11.41 2.23 11.43
CA LEU A 181 10.96 3.61 11.35
C LEU A 181 10.33 4.07 12.68
N ALA A 182 9.53 3.22 13.30
CA ALA A 182 8.96 3.45 14.62
C ALA A 182 10.04 3.62 15.69
N HIS A 183 11.05 2.73 15.72
CA HIS A 183 12.19 2.88 16.62
C HIS A 183 12.93 4.22 16.40
N ALA A 184 13.19 4.58 15.14
CA ALA A 184 13.90 5.81 14.82
C ALA A 184 13.16 7.09 15.28
N LEU A 185 11.82 7.08 15.26
CA LEU A 185 11.00 8.24 15.61
C LEU A 185 10.58 8.27 17.09
N PHE A 186 10.38 7.11 17.72
CA PHE A 186 9.95 7.04 19.10
C PHE A 186 11.14 7.03 20.10
N CYS A 187 12.33 6.59 19.65
CA CYS A 187 13.52 6.47 20.49
C CYS A 187 14.71 7.30 19.98
N PRO A 188 14.60 8.62 19.79
CA PRO A 188 15.62 9.42 19.12
C PRO A 188 16.94 9.52 19.92
N LYS A 189 16.92 9.25 21.22
CA LYS A 189 18.09 9.40 22.11
C LYS A 189 19.06 8.21 22.00
N GLU A 190 18.57 7.03 21.66
CA GLU A 190 19.37 5.81 21.53
C GLU A 190 20.13 5.74 20.21
N ARG A 191 19.60 6.34 19.13
CA ARG A 191 20.21 6.39 17.79
C ARG A 191 21.60 7.04 17.74
N ARG A 192 21.94 7.87 18.74
CA ARG A 192 23.23 8.62 18.76
C ARG A 192 24.42 7.70 19.02
N ASN A 193 24.21 6.47 19.51
CA ASN A 193 25.27 5.53 19.86
C ASN A 193 25.51 4.39 18.85
N GLU A 194 24.61 4.18 17.88
CA GLU A 194 24.66 2.98 17.02
C GLU A 194 24.69 3.32 15.53
N GLY A 195 25.86 3.75 15.03
CA GLY A 195 26.07 3.97 13.58
C GLY A 195 26.00 2.70 12.68
N LYS A 196 25.69 1.53 13.25
CA LYS A 196 25.59 0.24 12.52
C LYS A 196 24.16 -0.30 12.39
N TRP A 197 23.17 0.46 12.80
CA TRP A 197 21.81 0.00 13.03
C TRP A 197 21.01 -0.37 11.77
N VAL A 198 21.15 0.40 10.69
CA VAL A 198 20.37 0.17 9.44
C VAL A 198 20.77 -1.15 8.77
N VAL A 199 22.04 -1.55 8.89
CA VAL A 199 22.53 -2.80 8.30
C VAL A 199 22.04 -4.03 9.08
N ASN A 200 21.94 -3.95 10.39
CA ASN A 200 21.47 -5.06 11.22
C ASN A 200 19.96 -5.26 11.14
N ALA A 201 19.18 -4.21 10.98
CA ALA A 201 17.72 -4.32 10.82
C ALA A 201 17.32 -5.01 9.50
N LEU A 202 18.13 -4.87 8.45
CA LEU A 202 17.95 -5.55 7.15
C LEU A 202 18.41 -7.04 7.17
N LEU A 203 19.22 -7.44 8.15
CA LEU A 203 19.75 -8.81 8.27
C LEU A 203 18.90 -9.71 9.18
N ILE A 204 17.87 -9.18 9.84
CA ILE A 204 17.00 -9.92 10.77
C ILE A 204 15.70 -10.40 10.08
N VAL A 205 15.52 -10.09 8.79
CA VAL A 205 14.49 -10.66 7.91
C VAL A 205 15.12 -11.83 7.16
#